data_28ef0f9a7850117385793ce8b07d71db
#
_entry.id   28ef0f9a7850117385793ce8b07d71db
#
_cell.length_a   1.000
_cell.length_b   1.000
_cell.length_c   1.000
_cell.angle_alpha   90.00
_cell.angle_beta   90.00
_cell.angle_gamma   90.00
#
_symmetry.space_group_name_H-M   'P 1'
#
loop_
_entity.id
_entity.type
_entity.pdbx_description
1 polymer ?
#
loop_
_entity_poly.entity_id
_entity_poly.type
_entity_poly.pdbx_seq_one_letter_code
_entity_poly.pdbx_strand_id
1 'polypeptide(L)'
;GDGEYSRDFTYIDNVIQMNLLAMSVENEEAVNTVYNTAYGERTTLNQLVSHLKEYLTLYDSEIAKVDIVHGPNRLGDIPHSLASIEKAKSLLGYRPLYSMKDGLKEAVKWYWENL
;
A
#
# COMPACT_ATOMS: atom_id res chain seq x y z
N GLY A 1 19.38 1.04 1.11
CA GLY A 1 19.39 -0.33 1.59
C GLY A 1 19.34 -1.35 0.46
N ASP A 2 19.31 -2.62 0.81
CA ASP A 2 19.28 -3.74 -0.13
C ASP A 2 17.90 -4.05 -0.73
N GLY A 3 16.86 -3.31 -0.32
CA GLY A 3 15.49 -3.49 -0.79
C GLY A 3 14.69 -4.57 -0.07
N GLU A 4 15.24 -5.20 0.96
CA GLU A 4 14.56 -6.27 1.71
C GLU A 4 13.68 -5.75 2.86
N TYR A 5 13.75 -4.46 3.17
CA TYR A 5 12.84 -3.85 4.12
C TYR A 5 11.41 -3.89 3.58
N SER A 6 10.46 -4.19 4.45
CA SER A 6 9.07 -4.38 4.05
C SER A 6 8.12 -3.41 4.75
N ARG A 7 7.03 -3.08 4.04
CA ARG A 7 5.95 -2.21 4.52
C ARG A 7 4.61 -2.81 4.14
N ASP A 8 3.59 -2.38 4.84
CA ASP A 8 2.20 -2.59 4.48
C ASP A 8 1.76 -1.39 3.62
N PHE A 9 1.97 -1.51 2.30
CA PHE A 9 1.59 -0.46 1.36
C PHE A 9 0.08 -0.45 1.18
N THR A 10 -0.52 0.72 1.34
CA THR A 10 -1.97 0.90 1.34
C THR A 10 -2.40 1.80 0.19
N TYR A 11 -3.24 1.28 -0.70
CA TYR A 11 -3.80 2.05 -1.80
C TYR A 11 -4.84 3.05 -1.28
N ILE A 12 -4.90 4.21 -1.93
CA ILE A 12 -5.74 5.34 -1.48
C ILE A 12 -7.22 4.98 -1.33
N ASP A 13 -7.77 4.15 -2.21
CA ASP A 13 -9.18 3.77 -2.14
C ASP A 13 -9.51 2.93 -0.90
N ASN A 14 -8.55 2.16 -0.37
CA ASN A 14 -8.71 1.49 0.92
C ASN A 14 -8.79 2.49 2.08
N VAL A 15 -8.03 3.57 2.00
CA VAL A 15 -8.06 4.66 3.00
C VAL A 15 -9.40 5.41 2.92
N ILE A 16 -9.89 5.67 1.71
CA ILE A 16 -11.20 6.31 1.50
C ILE A 16 -12.32 5.42 2.06
N GLN A 17 -12.28 4.12 1.80
CA GLN A 17 -13.24 3.16 2.37
C GLN A 17 -13.26 3.27 3.90
N MET A 18 -12.09 3.26 4.54
CA MET A 18 -11.99 3.36 6.00
C MET A 18 -12.62 4.65 6.53
N ASN A 19 -12.33 5.78 5.89
CA ASN A 19 -12.89 7.07 6.29
C ASN A 19 -14.43 7.09 6.17
N LEU A 20 -14.97 6.56 5.07
CA LEU A 20 -16.42 6.47 4.87
C LEU A 20 -17.07 5.56 5.91
N LEU A 21 -16.48 4.42 6.23
CA LEU A 21 -16.97 3.52 7.26
C LEU A 21 -16.95 4.17 8.65
N ALA A 22 -15.85 4.86 8.99
CA ALA A 22 -15.73 5.56 10.27
C ALA A 22 -16.75 6.69 10.43
N MET A 23 -17.10 7.37 9.32
CA MET A 23 -18.10 8.45 9.31
C MET A 23 -19.54 7.95 9.44
N SER A 24 -19.83 6.74 8.98
CA SER A 24 -21.18 6.19 8.88
C SER A 24 -21.52 5.14 9.94
N VAL A 25 -20.56 4.69 10.75
CA VAL A 25 -20.80 3.67 11.76
C VAL A 25 -21.70 4.18 12.87
N GLU A 26 -22.70 3.37 13.25
CA GLU A 26 -23.66 3.70 14.32
C GLU A 26 -23.35 2.97 15.64
N ASN A 27 -22.51 1.94 15.61
CA ASN A 27 -22.12 1.19 16.81
C ASN A 27 -21.29 2.08 17.76
N GLU A 28 -21.78 2.28 18.97
CA GLU A 28 -21.12 3.10 19.99
C GLU A 28 -19.72 2.60 20.37
N GLU A 29 -19.45 1.30 20.28
CA GLU A 29 -18.14 0.73 20.53
C GLU A 29 -17.13 1.06 19.45
N ALA A 30 -17.59 1.44 18.25
CA ALA A 30 -16.76 1.76 17.11
C ALA A 30 -16.35 3.23 17.03
N VAL A 31 -16.94 4.12 17.82
CA VAL A 31 -16.64 5.56 17.80
C VAL A 31 -15.63 5.94 18.89
N ASN A 32 -15.02 7.12 18.74
CA ASN A 32 -14.04 7.67 19.69
C ASN A 32 -12.85 6.72 19.96
N THR A 33 -12.40 6.02 18.97
CA THR A 33 -11.26 5.10 19.05
C THR A 33 -10.39 5.15 17.79
N VAL A 34 -9.18 4.66 17.88
CA VAL A 34 -8.20 4.68 16.78
C VAL A 34 -8.23 3.35 16.02
N TYR A 35 -8.14 3.43 14.70
CA TYR A 35 -8.04 2.29 13.81
C TYR A 35 -6.77 2.35 12.97
N ASN A 36 -6.11 1.20 12.81
CA ASN A 36 -5.09 1.06 11.79
C ASN A 36 -5.74 0.92 10.42
N THR A 37 -5.29 1.70 9.46
CA THR A 37 -5.72 1.59 8.06
C THR A 37 -4.56 1.03 7.23
N ALA A 38 -4.73 -0.18 6.74
CA ALA A 38 -3.73 -0.89 5.95
C ALA A 38 -4.40 -1.98 5.12
N TYR A 39 -3.60 -2.74 4.38
CA TYR A 39 -4.10 -3.94 3.68
C TYR A 39 -3.96 -5.20 4.53
N GLY A 40 -2.91 -5.26 5.37
CA GLY A 40 -2.63 -6.40 6.23
C GLY A 40 -1.61 -7.39 5.64
N GLU A 41 -0.85 -6.98 4.63
CA GLU A 41 0.24 -7.76 4.04
C GLU A 41 1.53 -6.96 3.96
N ARG A 42 2.66 -7.66 4.10
CA ARG A 42 3.98 -7.06 3.93
C ARG A 42 4.48 -7.25 2.49
N THR A 43 5.04 -6.19 1.94
CA THR A 43 5.73 -6.20 0.66
C THR A 43 7.12 -5.60 0.83
N THR A 44 8.16 -6.27 0.31
CA THR A 44 9.51 -5.69 0.30
C THR A 44 9.62 -4.58 -0.74
N LEU A 45 10.61 -3.69 -0.57
CA LEU A 45 10.89 -2.66 -1.58
C LEU A 45 11.29 -3.29 -2.91
N ASN A 46 12.02 -4.39 -2.90
CA ASN A 46 12.37 -5.12 -4.12
C ASN A 46 11.13 -5.63 -4.85
N GLN A 47 10.15 -6.19 -4.13
CA GLN A 47 8.89 -6.63 -4.72
C GLN A 47 8.09 -5.44 -5.28
N LEU A 48 8.01 -4.34 -4.53
CA LEU A 48 7.33 -3.13 -4.99
C LEU A 48 7.92 -2.60 -6.29
N VAL A 49 9.25 -2.46 -6.35
CA VAL A 49 9.96 -1.97 -7.53
C VAL A 49 9.81 -2.93 -8.71
N SER A 50 9.82 -4.24 -8.47
CA SER A 50 9.60 -5.26 -9.50
C SER A 50 8.22 -5.11 -10.15
N HIS A 51 7.16 -4.97 -9.35
CA HIS A 51 5.82 -4.75 -9.86
C HIS A 51 5.67 -3.38 -10.55
N LEU A 52 6.27 -2.35 -9.99
CA LEU A 52 6.28 -1.01 -10.61
C LEU A 52 6.92 -1.07 -12.02
N LYS A 53 8.07 -1.72 -12.15
CA LYS A 53 8.75 -1.92 -13.42
C LYS A 53 7.91 -2.74 -14.40
N GLU A 54 7.30 -3.82 -13.94
CA GLU A 54 6.38 -4.65 -14.74
C GLU A 54 5.24 -3.81 -15.33
N TYR A 55 4.55 -3.02 -14.51
CA TYR A 55 3.42 -2.23 -14.96
C TYR A 55 3.81 -1.06 -15.86
N LEU A 56 4.91 -0.37 -15.56
CA LEU A 56 5.40 0.72 -16.40
C LEU A 56 5.88 0.22 -17.77
N THR A 57 6.43 -0.99 -17.84
CA THR A 57 6.87 -1.61 -19.10
C THR A 57 5.71 -1.81 -20.08
N LEU A 58 4.47 -1.92 -19.60
CA LEU A 58 3.28 -1.99 -20.46
C LEU A 58 3.05 -0.69 -21.24
N TYR A 59 3.52 0.44 -20.74
CA TYR A 59 3.40 1.76 -21.38
C TYR A 59 4.64 2.12 -22.20
N ASP A 60 5.82 1.73 -21.73
CA ASP A 60 7.10 1.94 -22.42
C ASP A 60 8.02 0.73 -22.20
N SER A 61 8.25 -0.04 -23.26
CA SER A 61 9.07 -1.25 -23.22
C SER A 61 10.54 -1.01 -22.83
N GLU A 62 11.07 0.20 -23.02
CA GLU A 62 12.44 0.55 -22.65
C GLU A 62 12.65 0.55 -21.13
N ILE A 63 11.58 0.70 -20.36
CA ILE A 63 11.63 0.64 -18.88
C ILE A 63 12.09 -0.74 -18.39
N ALA A 64 11.84 -1.80 -19.15
CA ALA A 64 12.34 -3.14 -18.82
C ALA A 64 13.88 -3.19 -18.70
N LYS A 65 14.58 -2.30 -19.38
CA LYS A 65 16.06 -2.22 -19.40
C LYS A 65 16.64 -1.33 -18.30
N VAL A 66 15.80 -0.62 -17.55
CA VAL A 66 16.25 0.28 -16.48
C VAL A 66 16.80 -0.52 -15.31
N ASP A 67 18.03 -0.21 -14.92
CA ASP A 67 18.68 -0.84 -13.77
C ASP A 67 18.14 -0.28 -12.45
N ILE A 68 18.02 -1.17 -11.46
CA ILE A 68 17.65 -0.80 -10.11
C ILE A 68 18.93 -0.58 -9.31
N VAL A 69 19.11 0.63 -8.78
CA VAL A 69 20.28 0.98 -7.97
C VAL A 69 19.88 1.05 -6.50
N HIS A 70 20.58 0.30 -5.68
CA HIS A 70 20.40 0.30 -4.23
C HIS A 70 21.36 1.31 -3.59
N GLY A 71 20.80 2.24 -2.82
CA GLY A 71 21.56 3.22 -2.05
C GLY A 71 21.97 2.69 -0.66
N PRO A 72 22.62 3.52 0.17
CA PRO A 72 22.96 3.13 1.55
C PRO A 72 21.71 2.94 2.41
N ASN A 73 21.88 2.20 3.49
CA ASN A 73 20.82 2.07 4.50
C ASN A 73 20.50 3.42 5.13
N ARG A 74 19.21 3.68 5.32
CA ARG A 74 18.73 4.86 6.02
C ARG A 74 18.86 4.62 7.53
N LEU A 75 19.52 5.55 8.22
CA LEU A 75 19.69 5.46 9.66
C LEU A 75 18.34 5.56 10.38
N GLY A 76 18.06 4.62 11.27
CA GLY A 76 16.81 4.58 12.06
C GLY A 76 15.60 4.02 11.31
N ASP A 77 15.79 3.49 10.10
CA ASP A 77 14.68 2.85 9.37
C ASP A 77 14.36 1.48 9.97
N ILE A 78 13.05 1.20 10.09
CA ILE A 78 12.55 -0.07 10.62
C ILE A 78 12.57 -1.13 9.52
N PRO A 79 13.21 -2.31 9.74
CA PRO A 79 13.29 -3.35 8.71
C PRO A 79 11.94 -3.84 8.21
N HIS A 80 11.01 -4.08 9.11
CA HIS A 80 9.69 -4.63 8.77
C HIS A 80 8.58 -3.90 9.50
N SER A 81 7.49 -3.62 8.79
CA SER A 81 6.28 -3.02 9.35
C SER A 81 5.06 -3.72 8.78
N LEU A 82 4.16 -4.12 9.66
CA LEU A 82 2.88 -4.74 9.34
C LEU A 82 1.84 -4.24 10.32
N ALA A 83 0.70 -3.77 9.82
CA ALA A 83 -0.41 -3.34 10.64
C ALA A 83 -1.41 -4.49 10.86
N SER A 84 -2.00 -4.55 12.06
CA SER A 84 -3.20 -5.35 12.28
C SER A 84 -4.43 -4.52 11.94
N ILE A 85 -5.29 -5.06 11.08
CA ILE A 85 -6.56 -4.45 10.68
C ILE A 85 -7.78 -5.15 11.30
N GLU A 86 -7.56 -6.06 12.25
CA GLU A 86 -8.62 -6.88 12.84
C GLU A 86 -9.67 -6.04 13.60
N LYS A 87 -9.26 -4.99 14.30
CA LYS A 87 -10.19 -4.08 14.98
C LYS A 87 -11.13 -3.38 13.99
N ALA A 88 -10.58 -2.89 12.89
CA ALA A 88 -11.35 -2.23 11.84
C ALA A 88 -12.32 -3.21 11.14
N LYS A 89 -11.88 -4.44 10.90
CA LYS A 89 -12.74 -5.49 10.36
C LYS A 89 -13.91 -5.79 11.29
N SER A 90 -13.64 -5.97 12.57
CA SER A 90 -14.65 -6.34 13.56
C SER A 90 -15.66 -5.22 13.83
N LEU A 91 -15.20 -3.98 14.02
CA LEU A 91 -16.04 -2.88 14.46
C LEU A 91 -16.63 -2.04 13.31
N LEU A 92 -15.90 -1.91 12.20
CA LEU A 92 -16.31 -1.09 11.05
C LEU A 92 -16.72 -1.91 9.83
N GLY A 93 -16.50 -3.22 9.83
CA GLY A 93 -16.70 -4.03 8.63
C GLY A 93 -15.72 -3.71 7.52
N TYR A 94 -14.53 -3.19 7.85
CA TYR A 94 -13.50 -2.84 6.89
C TYR A 94 -13.03 -4.07 6.12
N ARG A 95 -13.06 -3.98 4.80
CA ARG A 95 -12.57 -5.01 3.88
C ARG A 95 -11.80 -4.33 2.75
N PRO A 96 -10.46 -4.22 2.85
CA PRO A 96 -9.66 -3.56 1.82
C PRO A 96 -9.83 -4.29 0.49
N LEU A 97 -10.24 -3.53 -0.54
CA LEU A 97 -10.57 -4.07 -1.87
C LEU A 97 -9.35 -4.20 -2.77
N TYR A 98 -8.30 -3.42 -2.49
CA TYR A 98 -7.09 -3.37 -3.31
C TYR A 98 -5.90 -3.91 -2.54
N SER A 99 -5.29 -4.99 -3.05
CA SER A 99 -3.94 -5.38 -2.64
C SER A 99 -2.92 -4.30 -3.04
N MET A 100 -1.70 -4.36 -2.53
CA MET A 100 -0.62 -3.48 -2.98
C MET A 100 -0.45 -3.58 -4.51
N LYS A 101 -0.47 -4.78 -5.04
CA LYS A 101 -0.29 -5.04 -6.48
C LYS A 101 -1.40 -4.42 -7.32
N ASP A 102 -2.67 -4.62 -6.93
CA ASP A 102 -3.82 -4.06 -7.63
C ASP A 102 -3.85 -2.53 -7.55
N GLY A 103 -3.61 -1.98 -6.37
CA GLY A 103 -3.54 -0.54 -6.16
C GLY A 103 -2.39 0.12 -6.92
N LEU A 104 -1.23 -0.53 -6.96
CA LEU A 104 -0.08 -0.04 -7.72
C LEU A 104 -0.38 0.02 -9.22
N LYS A 105 -1.09 -0.97 -9.75
CA LYS A 105 -1.50 -0.99 -11.16
C LYS A 105 -2.38 0.21 -11.51
N GLU A 106 -3.37 0.51 -10.67
CA GLU A 106 -4.23 1.69 -10.85
C GLU A 106 -3.44 3.00 -10.72
N ALA A 107 -2.57 3.08 -9.72
CA ALA A 107 -1.72 4.27 -9.52
C ALA A 107 -0.78 4.51 -10.71
N VAL A 108 -0.12 3.48 -11.22
CA VAL A 108 0.77 3.59 -12.40
C VAL A 108 0.01 4.11 -13.61
N LYS A 109 -1.19 3.60 -13.88
CA LYS A 109 -2.04 4.08 -14.96
C LYS A 109 -2.31 5.58 -14.82
N TRP A 110 -2.75 6.00 -13.65
CA TRP A 110 -3.07 7.40 -13.39
C TRP A 110 -1.85 8.32 -13.58
N TYR A 111 -0.72 7.94 -13.00
CA TYR A 111 0.51 8.73 -13.11
C TYR A 111 1.02 8.81 -14.54
N TRP A 112 0.94 7.73 -15.31
CA TRP A 112 1.33 7.73 -16.71
C TRP A 112 0.49 8.67 -17.55
N GLU A 113 -0.81 8.71 -17.32
CA GLU A 113 -1.77 9.55 -18.05
C GLU A 113 -1.72 11.04 -17.65
N ASN A 114 -1.23 11.37 -16.45
CA ASN A 114 -1.36 12.71 -15.86
C ASN A 114 -0.03 13.42 -15.54
N LEU A 115 1.10 12.77 -15.72
CA LEU A 115 2.42 13.37 -15.47
C LEU A 115 3.29 13.55 -16.74
#